data_7f94041193f11895be9188a3c86f873b
#
_entry.id   7f94041193f11895be9188a3c86f873b
#
_cell.length_a   1.000
_cell.length_b   1.000
_cell.length_c   1.000
_cell.angle_alpha   90.00
_cell.angle_beta   90.00
_cell.angle_gamma   90.00
#
_symmetry.space_group_name_H-M   'P 1'
#
loop_
_entity.id
_entity.type
_entity.pdbx_description
1 polymer ?
#
loop_
_entity_poly.entity_id
_entity_poly.type
_entity_poly.pdbx_seq_one_letter_code
_entity_poly.pdbx_strand_id
1 'polypeptide(L)'
;MVVAFRRHTLLPLDDCLYALQPTIPHLTRSALHRCLQRHGISRLPDVEGDKPKRQRFKRYPIGFFHIDIAEVQTAEGKLYLFVAIDRTSKFAFTRLVEKAGKMAAAQFLRDLVAAVPYRLHTVLTDSGVQFTNHAHHTYAFHHIFDRVCDENGIEHRHTRINHPRTNGQVERMNRTIKEGEADQKTIRGIVFPLNVKRFHSDSHDQLRRHFADFLAAYNFARRLKTLSGLTPYEYICKVWTSEPDRFIVNPTHHMPGLNC
;
A
#
# COMPACT_ATOMS: atom_id res chain seq x y z
N MET A 1 34.72 -3.15 10.19
CA MET A 1 33.34 -2.99 10.66
C MET A 1 32.32 -3.27 9.53
N VAL A 2 32.24 -2.49 8.44
CA VAL A 2 31.29 -2.64 7.32
C VAL A 2 31.24 -4.06 6.73
N VAL A 3 32.39 -4.67 6.43
CA VAL A 3 32.49 -6.00 5.84
C VAL A 3 31.99 -7.08 6.80
N ALA A 4 32.39 -6.99 8.08
CA ALA A 4 31.90 -7.94 9.10
C ALA A 4 30.40 -7.82 9.28
N PHE A 5 29.86 -6.60 9.36
CA PHE A 5 28.43 -6.34 9.47
C PHE A 5 27.66 -6.99 8.32
N ARG A 6 28.11 -6.78 7.05
CA ARG A 6 27.48 -7.35 5.87
C ARG A 6 27.51 -8.88 5.85
N ARG A 7 28.64 -9.50 6.25
CA ARG A 7 28.78 -10.95 6.30
C ARG A 7 27.88 -11.61 7.33
N HIS A 8 27.72 -10.97 8.49
CA HIS A 8 26.87 -11.53 9.56
C HIS A 8 25.39 -11.28 9.34
N THR A 9 25.01 -10.11 8.81
CA THR A 9 23.59 -9.75 8.70
C THR A 9 22.96 -10.16 7.39
N LEU A 10 23.75 -10.34 6.32
CA LEU A 10 23.30 -10.60 4.95
C LEU A 10 22.24 -9.61 4.44
N LEU A 11 22.18 -8.40 5.05
CA LEU A 11 21.22 -7.37 4.69
C LEU A 11 21.48 -6.81 3.29
N PRO A 12 20.47 -6.39 2.52
CA PRO A 12 20.63 -5.63 1.29
C PRO A 12 21.50 -4.39 1.46
N LEU A 13 22.10 -3.88 0.36
CA LEU A 13 23.03 -2.76 0.39
C LEU A 13 22.48 -1.52 1.11
N ASP A 14 21.23 -1.16 0.78
CA ASP A 14 20.59 0.02 1.33
C ASP A 14 20.30 -0.14 2.84
N ASP A 15 19.96 -1.37 3.26
CA ASP A 15 19.71 -1.68 4.67
C ASP A 15 21.01 -1.66 5.49
N CYS A 16 22.13 -2.15 4.91
CA CYS A 16 23.45 -1.99 5.52
C CYS A 16 23.83 -0.51 5.66
N LEU A 17 23.53 0.31 4.65
CA LEU A 17 23.81 1.73 4.71
C LEU A 17 23.09 2.40 5.88
N TYR A 18 21.78 2.18 5.97
CA TYR A 18 20.97 2.81 7.03
C TYR A 18 21.35 2.33 8.42
N ALA A 19 21.66 1.03 8.58
CA ALA A 19 22.08 0.50 9.87
C ALA A 19 23.46 1.02 10.32
N LEU A 20 24.33 1.36 9.37
CA LEU A 20 25.69 1.87 9.66
C LEU A 20 25.77 3.40 9.74
N GLN A 21 24.81 4.13 9.21
CA GLN A 21 24.80 5.60 9.24
C GLN A 21 24.91 6.22 10.63
N PRO A 22 24.26 5.71 11.69
CA PRO A 22 24.42 6.26 13.03
C PRO A 22 25.87 6.16 13.54
N THR A 23 26.59 5.11 13.12
CA THR A 23 28.00 4.88 13.55
C THR A 23 29.00 5.51 12.58
N ILE A 24 28.65 5.62 11.29
CA ILE A 24 29.49 6.21 10.25
C ILE A 24 28.64 7.24 9.47
N PRO A 25 28.49 8.47 9.98
CA PRO A 25 27.59 9.48 9.40
C PRO A 25 27.90 9.87 7.95
N HIS A 26 29.15 9.79 7.54
CA HIS A 26 29.59 10.15 6.17
C HIS A 26 29.54 8.99 5.18
N LEU A 27 29.04 7.81 5.61
CA LEU A 27 28.98 6.66 4.73
C LEU A 27 27.95 6.90 3.61
N THR A 28 28.45 6.99 2.38
CA THR A 28 27.58 7.09 1.20
C THR A 28 27.31 5.71 0.61
N ARG A 29 26.18 5.59 -0.09
CA ARG A 29 25.82 4.36 -0.80
C ARG A 29 26.91 3.88 -1.76
N SER A 30 27.52 4.81 -2.49
CA SER A 30 28.59 4.52 -3.45
C SER A 30 29.88 4.06 -2.76
N ALA A 31 30.24 4.66 -1.63
CA ALA A 31 31.40 4.25 -0.85
C ALA A 31 31.19 2.84 -0.26
N LEU A 32 30.02 2.58 0.31
CA LEU A 32 29.63 1.27 0.82
C LEU A 32 29.70 0.21 -0.30
N HIS A 33 29.07 0.48 -1.45
CA HIS A 33 29.07 -0.46 -2.58
C HIS A 33 30.49 -0.80 -3.07
N ARG A 34 31.34 0.21 -3.26
CA ARG A 34 32.74 0.00 -3.65
C ARG A 34 33.54 -0.79 -2.61
N CYS A 35 33.29 -0.54 -1.33
CA CYS A 35 33.90 -1.32 -0.25
C CYS A 35 33.50 -2.78 -0.34
N LEU A 36 32.20 -3.08 -0.48
CA LEU A 36 31.69 -4.45 -0.59
C LEU A 36 32.15 -5.16 -1.87
N GLN A 37 32.32 -4.40 -2.99
CA GLN A 37 32.88 -4.93 -4.24
C GLN A 37 34.32 -5.38 -4.08
N ARG A 38 35.17 -4.55 -3.45
CA ARG A 38 36.59 -4.90 -3.19
C ARG A 38 36.75 -6.16 -2.34
N HIS A 39 35.76 -6.47 -1.52
CA HIS A 39 35.77 -7.67 -0.68
C HIS A 39 34.93 -8.84 -1.25
N GLY A 40 34.47 -8.74 -2.51
CA GLY A 40 33.71 -9.81 -3.19
C GLY A 40 32.33 -10.09 -2.61
N ILE A 41 31.77 -9.23 -1.74
CA ILE A 41 30.50 -9.41 -1.04
C ILE A 41 29.44 -8.38 -1.38
N SER A 42 29.57 -7.75 -2.55
CA SER A 42 28.59 -6.78 -3.03
C SER A 42 27.24 -7.42 -3.38
N ARG A 43 27.24 -8.69 -3.80
CA ARG A 43 26.03 -9.49 -4.03
C ARG A 43 25.78 -10.38 -2.82
N LEU A 44 24.50 -10.57 -2.50
CA LEU A 44 24.10 -11.61 -1.53
C LEU A 44 24.37 -12.98 -2.14
N PRO A 45 24.73 -14.01 -1.34
CA PRO A 45 24.79 -15.38 -1.81
C PRO A 45 23.48 -15.74 -2.53
N ASP A 46 23.60 -16.36 -3.69
CA ASP A 46 22.41 -16.90 -4.37
C ASP A 46 21.94 -18.11 -3.58
N VAL A 47 20.72 -18.02 -3.07
CA VAL A 47 20.01 -19.23 -2.61
C VAL A 47 19.63 -19.97 -3.89
N GLU A 48 20.13 -21.18 -4.06
CA GLU A 48 19.88 -22.02 -5.23
C GLU A 48 18.39 -22.14 -5.49
N GLY A 49 17.95 -21.62 -6.60
CA GLY A 49 16.58 -21.64 -7.11
C GLY A 49 16.50 -20.80 -8.37
N ASP A 50 15.92 -21.37 -9.41
CA ASP A 50 15.66 -20.67 -10.69
C ASP A 50 15.01 -19.32 -10.43
N LYS A 51 15.76 -18.23 -10.66
CA LYS A 51 15.23 -16.86 -10.58
C LYS A 51 14.23 -16.66 -11.72
N PRO A 52 12.94 -16.58 -11.48
CA PRO A 52 11.98 -16.33 -12.54
C PRO A 52 12.36 -15.01 -13.23
N LYS A 53 12.44 -15.02 -14.57
CA LYS A 53 12.69 -13.82 -15.37
C LYS A 53 11.79 -12.69 -14.89
N ARG A 54 12.38 -11.54 -14.51
CA ARG A 54 11.65 -10.36 -14.08
C ARG A 54 10.73 -9.90 -15.22
N GLN A 55 9.47 -10.29 -15.17
CA GLN A 55 8.46 -9.71 -16.06
C GLN A 55 8.27 -8.23 -15.69
N ARG A 56 8.43 -7.34 -16.67
CA ARG A 56 8.09 -5.93 -16.49
C ARG A 56 6.59 -5.82 -16.30
N PHE A 57 6.15 -5.32 -15.16
CA PHE A 57 4.75 -5.05 -14.91
C PHE A 57 4.23 -4.00 -15.90
N LYS A 58 3.04 -4.25 -16.45
CA LYS A 58 2.33 -3.29 -17.29
C LYS A 58 2.14 -1.98 -16.51
N ARG A 59 2.46 -0.85 -17.13
CA ARG A 59 2.18 0.46 -16.56
C ARG A 59 0.70 0.76 -16.78
N TYR A 60 0.05 1.28 -15.77
CA TYR A 60 -1.33 1.72 -15.82
C TYR A 60 -1.38 3.23 -15.55
N PRO A 61 -2.36 3.96 -16.11
CA PRO A 61 -2.60 5.33 -15.70
C PRO A 61 -3.06 5.40 -14.24
N ILE A 62 -3.06 6.59 -13.65
CA ILE A 62 -3.65 6.84 -12.33
C ILE A 62 -5.13 6.48 -12.33
N GLY A 63 -5.67 5.95 -11.22
CA GLY A 63 -7.06 5.53 -11.12
C GLY A 63 -7.30 4.03 -11.25
N PHE A 64 -6.23 3.22 -11.18
CA PHE A 64 -6.33 1.76 -11.04
C PHE A 64 -6.14 1.37 -9.59
N PHE A 65 -7.22 1.01 -8.90
CA PHE A 65 -7.17 0.62 -7.49
C PHE A 65 -7.24 -0.88 -7.29
N HIS A 66 -6.44 -1.36 -6.34
CA HIS A 66 -6.62 -2.66 -5.73
C HIS A 66 -7.35 -2.47 -4.41
N ILE A 67 -8.39 -3.26 -4.17
CA ILE A 67 -9.13 -3.27 -2.90
C ILE A 67 -8.99 -4.64 -2.26
N ASP A 68 -8.77 -4.65 -0.95
CA ASP A 68 -8.67 -5.85 -0.13
C ASP A 68 -9.28 -5.60 1.26
N ILE A 69 -9.65 -6.66 1.95
CA ILE A 69 -10.23 -6.62 3.29
C ILE A 69 -9.34 -7.40 4.24
N ALA A 70 -8.97 -6.77 5.34
CA ALA A 70 -8.18 -7.39 6.38
C ALA A 70 -8.93 -7.40 7.72
N GLU A 71 -8.82 -8.48 8.49
CA GLU A 71 -9.34 -8.54 9.84
C GLU A 71 -8.36 -7.92 10.83
N VAL A 72 -8.88 -7.12 11.76
CA VAL A 72 -8.14 -6.48 12.83
C VAL A 72 -8.85 -6.75 14.15
N GLN A 73 -8.11 -7.16 15.16
CA GLN A 73 -8.62 -7.45 16.50
C GLN A 73 -8.25 -6.31 17.45
N THR A 74 -9.21 -5.87 18.27
CA THR A 74 -9.03 -4.95 19.41
C THR A 74 -9.49 -5.61 20.69
N ALA A 75 -9.29 -4.98 21.84
CA ALA A 75 -9.85 -5.46 23.10
C ALA A 75 -11.40 -5.43 23.11
N GLU A 76 -12.02 -4.50 22.38
CA GLU A 76 -13.48 -4.37 22.24
C GLU A 76 -14.09 -5.35 21.23
N GLY A 77 -13.26 -6.04 20.43
CA GLY A 77 -13.73 -7.01 19.45
C GLY A 77 -13.05 -6.91 18.09
N LYS A 78 -13.67 -7.53 17.11
CA LYS A 78 -13.18 -7.67 15.74
C LYS A 78 -13.71 -6.54 14.85
N LEU A 79 -12.79 -5.94 14.08
CA LEU A 79 -13.09 -5.00 13.01
C LEU A 79 -12.57 -5.51 11.67
N TYR A 80 -13.14 -4.97 10.61
CA TYR A 80 -12.69 -5.22 9.24
C TYR A 80 -12.12 -3.94 8.64
N LEU A 81 -10.90 -4.03 8.16
CA LEU A 81 -10.19 -2.95 7.50
C LEU A 81 -10.29 -3.12 5.99
N PHE A 82 -11.05 -2.26 5.34
CA PHE A 82 -11.00 -2.11 3.89
C PHE A 82 -9.80 -1.25 3.51
N VAL A 83 -9.01 -1.71 2.56
CA VAL A 83 -7.83 -1.02 2.04
C VAL A 83 -7.92 -0.92 0.54
N ALA A 84 -7.82 0.29 0.01
CA ALA A 84 -7.66 0.56 -1.41
C ALA A 84 -6.29 1.20 -1.66
N ILE A 85 -5.57 0.74 -2.69
CA ILE A 85 -4.30 1.34 -3.10
C ILE A 85 -4.27 1.57 -4.60
N ASP A 86 -4.00 2.80 -5.02
CA ASP A 86 -3.76 3.11 -6.43
C ASP A 86 -2.44 2.47 -6.88
N ARG A 87 -2.51 1.70 -7.94
CA ARG A 87 -1.37 0.96 -8.47
C ARG A 87 -0.25 1.88 -8.94
N THR A 88 -0.57 3.09 -9.38
CA THR A 88 0.35 4.04 -9.99
C THR A 88 0.86 5.05 -9.00
N SER A 89 -0.01 5.84 -8.38
CA SER A 89 0.36 6.85 -7.38
C SER A 89 0.76 6.26 -6.02
N LYS A 90 0.41 4.99 -5.76
CA LYS A 90 0.55 4.34 -4.43
C LYS A 90 -0.30 5.00 -3.35
N PHE A 91 -1.19 5.91 -3.71
CA PHE A 91 -2.12 6.50 -2.77
C PHE A 91 -2.96 5.41 -2.12
N ALA A 92 -3.07 5.47 -0.80
CA ALA A 92 -3.83 4.52 0.00
C ALA A 92 -5.05 5.20 0.63
N PHE A 93 -6.18 4.51 0.59
CA PHE A 93 -7.41 4.87 1.27
C PHE A 93 -7.90 3.69 2.10
N THR A 94 -8.36 3.93 3.34
CA THR A 94 -8.83 2.84 4.20
C THR A 94 -10.08 3.23 4.96
N ARG A 95 -10.82 2.22 5.38
CA ARG A 95 -11.96 2.37 6.29
C ARG A 95 -12.09 1.17 7.23
N LEU A 96 -12.34 1.44 8.51
CA LEU A 96 -12.64 0.43 9.50
C LEU A 96 -14.15 0.29 9.64
N VAL A 97 -14.66 -0.95 9.57
CA VAL A 97 -16.08 -1.28 9.74
C VAL A 97 -16.24 -2.48 10.67
N GLU A 98 -17.38 -2.55 11.36
CA GLU A 98 -17.68 -3.66 12.27
C GLU A 98 -18.08 -4.94 11.50
N LYS A 99 -18.67 -4.79 10.32
CA LYS A 99 -19.15 -5.90 9.51
C LYS A 99 -18.71 -5.72 8.04
N ALA A 100 -17.97 -6.68 7.50
CA ALA A 100 -17.57 -6.71 6.10
C ALA A 100 -18.68 -7.37 5.27
N GLY A 101 -19.67 -6.59 4.85
CA GLY A 101 -20.77 -7.03 3.98
C GLY A 101 -20.78 -6.33 2.63
N LYS A 102 -21.68 -6.76 1.74
CA LYS A 102 -21.88 -6.18 0.39
C LYS A 102 -22.14 -4.67 0.43
N MET A 103 -22.97 -4.22 1.39
CA MET A 103 -23.29 -2.80 1.56
C MET A 103 -22.09 -1.99 2.04
N ALA A 104 -21.29 -2.54 2.96
CA ALA A 104 -20.07 -1.90 3.44
C ALA A 104 -19.04 -1.75 2.31
N ALA A 105 -18.88 -2.77 1.46
CA ALA A 105 -18.00 -2.73 0.30
C ALA A 105 -18.46 -1.67 -0.73
N ALA A 106 -19.76 -1.62 -1.03
CA ALA A 106 -20.33 -0.63 -1.93
C ALA A 106 -20.17 0.79 -1.39
N GLN A 107 -20.39 1.01 -0.09
CA GLN A 107 -20.19 2.30 0.55
C GLN A 107 -18.72 2.70 0.56
N PHE A 108 -17.81 1.76 0.84
CA PHE A 108 -16.38 2.00 0.76
C PHE A 108 -15.94 2.48 -0.64
N LEU A 109 -16.50 1.89 -1.71
CA LEU A 109 -16.21 2.34 -3.08
C LEU A 109 -16.72 3.76 -3.35
N ARG A 110 -17.93 4.10 -2.88
CA ARG A 110 -18.46 5.48 -2.99
C ARG A 110 -17.58 6.49 -2.27
N ASP A 111 -17.15 6.14 -1.06
CA ASP A 111 -16.25 6.99 -0.26
C ASP A 111 -14.90 7.16 -0.94
N LEU A 112 -14.34 6.09 -1.53
CA LEU A 112 -13.11 6.13 -2.29
C LEU A 112 -13.23 7.06 -3.51
N VAL A 113 -14.33 6.95 -4.28
CA VAL A 113 -14.60 7.82 -5.44
C VAL A 113 -14.68 9.28 -5.03
N ALA A 114 -15.33 9.56 -3.89
CA ALA A 114 -15.45 10.92 -3.37
C ALA A 114 -14.12 11.47 -2.81
N ALA A 115 -13.26 10.60 -2.28
CA ALA A 115 -12.02 10.98 -1.60
C ALA A 115 -10.86 11.32 -2.55
N VAL A 116 -10.88 10.86 -3.82
CA VAL A 116 -9.77 11.08 -4.75
C VAL A 116 -10.09 12.16 -5.78
N PRO A 117 -9.13 13.01 -6.18
CA PRO A 117 -9.37 14.13 -7.09
C PRO A 117 -9.40 13.72 -8.57
N TYR A 118 -9.26 12.44 -8.89
CA TYR A 118 -9.19 11.92 -10.26
C TYR A 118 -10.15 10.75 -10.48
N ARG A 119 -10.45 10.49 -11.75
CA ARG A 119 -11.40 9.43 -12.12
C ARG A 119 -10.80 8.05 -11.88
N LEU A 120 -11.54 7.19 -11.17
CA LEU A 120 -11.25 5.77 -11.12
C LEU A 120 -11.70 5.13 -12.45
N HIS A 121 -10.83 4.32 -13.04
CA HIS A 121 -11.19 3.61 -14.27
C HIS A 121 -11.23 2.10 -14.09
N THR A 122 -10.51 1.55 -13.11
CA THR A 122 -10.50 0.10 -12.85
C THR A 122 -10.33 -0.15 -11.36
N VAL A 123 -11.12 -1.09 -10.84
CA VAL A 123 -10.98 -1.63 -9.49
C VAL A 123 -10.71 -3.13 -9.59
N LEU A 124 -9.71 -3.61 -8.88
CA LEU A 124 -9.35 -5.02 -8.77
C LEU A 124 -9.60 -5.49 -7.33
N THR A 125 -10.47 -6.50 -7.18
CA THR A 125 -10.80 -7.14 -5.90
C THR A 125 -10.49 -8.63 -5.94
N ASP A 126 -10.56 -9.29 -4.80
CA ASP A 126 -10.70 -10.74 -4.77
C ASP A 126 -12.13 -11.16 -5.17
N SER A 127 -12.39 -12.46 -5.19
CA SER A 127 -13.71 -13.02 -5.48
C SER A 127 -14.54 -13.26 -4.21
N GLY A 128 -14.32 -12.47 -3.17
CA GLY A 128 -15.08 -12.54 -1.91
C GLY A 128 -16.54 -12.12 -2.09
N VAL A 129 -17.41 -12.66 -1.25
CA VAL A 129 -18.87 -12.39 -1.27
C VAL A 129 -19.22 -10.90 -1.05
N GLN A 130 -18.27 -10.11 -0.55
CA GLN A 130 -18.40 -8.68 -0.38
C GLN A 130 -18.39 -7.94 -1.72
N PHE A 131 -17.73 -8.52 -2.73
CA PHE A 131 -17.47 -7.91 -4.04
C PHE A 131 -18.19 -8.60 -5.19
N THR A 132 -18.60 -9.88 -5.04
CA THR A 132 -19.26 -10.64 -6.10
C THR A 132 -20.32 -11.60 -5.56
N ASN A 133 -21.21 -12.04 -6.43
CA ASN A 133 -22.18 -13.08 -6.11
C ASN A 133 -21.51 -14.46 -6.13
N HIS A 134 -21.96 -15.38 -5.28
CA HIS A 134 -21.55 -16.77 -5.39
C HIS A 134 -21.95 -17.36 -6.75
N ALA A 135 -21.15 -18.30 -7.24
CA ALA A 135 -21.39 -18.96 -8.55
C ALA A 135 -22.80 -19.58 -8.67
N HIS A 136 -23.41 -19.97 -7.55
CA HIS A 136 -24.79 -20.52 -7.52
C HIS A 136 -25.88 -19.44 -7.61
N HIS A 137 -25.55 -18.16 -7.47
CA HIS A 137 -26.50 -17.05 -7.51
C HIS A 137 -26.33 -16.16 -8.76
N THR A 138 -25.71 -16.67 -9.81
CA THR A 138 -25.42 -15.91 -11.05
C THR A 138 -26.67 -15.41 -11.76
N TYR A 139 -27.85 -15.96 -11.49
CA TYR A 139 -29.12 -15.54 -12.08
C TYR A 139 -29.93 -14.54 -11.27
N ALA A 140 -29.47 -14.21 -10.05
CA ALA A 140 -30.15 -13.25 -9.21
C ALA A 140 -29.37 -11.94 -9.22
N PHE A 141 -29.99 -10.85 -9.55
CA PHE A 141 -29.58 -9.45 -9.40
C PHE A 141 -28.09 -9.12 -9.52
N HIS A 142 -27.77 -8.10 -10.29
CA HIS A 142 -26.44 -7.48 -10.35
C HIS A 142 -25.91 -7.13 -8.97
N HIS A 143 -24.68 -7.52 -8.64
CA HIS A 143 -24.11 -7.27 -7.31
C HIS A 143 -24.05 -5.78 -7.03
N ILE A 144 -24.35 -5.35 -5.79
CA ILE A 144 -24.41 -3.93 -5.47
C ILE A 144 -23.06 -3.22 -5.69
N PHE A 145 -21.95 -3.92 -5.48
CA PHE A 145 -20.61 -3.38 -5.76
C PHE A 145 -20.42 -3.09 -7.25
N ASP A 146 -20.85 -4.02 -8.13
CA ASP A 146 -20.79 -3.86 -9.58
C ASP A 146 -21.67 -2.70 -10.03
N ARG A 147 -22.87 -2.55 -9.44
CA ARG A 147 -23.74 -1.40 -9.70
C ARG A 147 -23.06 -0.07 -9.42
N VAL A 148 -22.36 0.05 -8.29
CA VAL A 148 -21.59 1.26 -7.96
C VAL A 148 -20.44 1.47 -8.94
N CYS A 149 -19.81 0.39 -9.42
CA CYS A 149 -18.81 0.47 -10.47
C CYS A 149 -19.41 1.04 -11.77
N ASP A 150 -20.56 0.50 -12.21
CA ASP A 150 -21.24 0.94 -13.43
C ASP A 150 -21.71 2.39 -13.33
N GLU A 151 -22.32 2.79 -12.19
CA GLU A 151 -22.75 4.17 -11.91
C GLU A 151 -21.61 5.18 -12.08
N ASN A 152 -20.35 4.76 -11.83
CA ASN A 152 -19.16 5.61 -11.92
C ASN A 152 -18.27 5.32 -13.15
N GLY A 153 -18.69 4.45 -14.06
CA GLY A 153 -17.93 4.05 -15.24
C GLY A 153 -16.61 3.32 -14.91
N ILE A 154 -16.60 2.56 -13.81
CA ILE A 154 -15.44 1.83 -13.31
C ILE A 154 -15.48 0.38 -13.77
N GLU A 155 -14.42 -0.10 -14.40
CA GLU A 155 -14.28 -1.51 -14.73
C GLU A 155 -13.96 -2.32 -13.48
N HIS A 156 -14.81 -3.24 -13.08
CA HIS A 156 -14.55 -4.16 -11.99
C HIS A 156 -13.84 -5.42 -12.50
N ARG A 157 -12.69 -5.74 -11.94
CA ARG A 157 -11.89 -6.94 -12.24
C ARG A 157 -11.69 -7.76 -10.98
N HIS A 158 -11.71 -9.08 -11.16
CA HIS A 158 -11.39 -10.03 -10.09
C HIS A 158 -9.98 -10.58 -10.25
N THR A 159 -9.30 -10.83 -9.13
CA THR A 159 -8.05 -11.58 -9.12
C THR A 159 -8.33 -13.03 -9.53
N ARG A 160 -7.47 -13.58 -10.40
CA ARG A 160 -7.58 -15.01 -10.74
C ARG A 160 -7.27 -15.86 -9.52
N ILE A 161 -8.09 -16.88 -9.28
CA ILE A 161 -7.85 -17.91 -8.27
C ILE A 161 -6.46 -18.50 -8.53
N ASN A 162 -5.62 -18.61 -7.49
CA ASN A 162 -4.24 -19.12 -7.53
C ASN A 162 -3.19 -18.23 -8.25
N HIS A 163 -3.44 -16.92 -8.42
CA HIS A 163 -2.41 -15.99 -8.89
C HIS A 163 -2.07 -14.91 -7.83
N PRO A 164 -1.33 -15.24 -6.77
CA PRO A 164 -0.99 -14.32 -5.66
C PRO A 164 -0.20 -13.07 -6.12
N ARG A 165 0.43 -13.13 -7.31
CA ARG A 165 1.23 -12.01 -7.84
C ARG A 165 0.44 -10.76 -8.22
N THR A 166 -0.88 -10.85 -8.40
CA THR A 166 -1.72 -9.71 -8.80
C THR A 166 -2.06 -8.79 -7.64
N ASN A 167 -2.13 -9.31 -6.42
CA ASN A 167 -2.47 -8.56 -5.20
C ASN A 167 -1.25 -8.06 -4.40
N GLY A 168 -0.03 -8.34 -4.84
CA GLY A 168 1.20 -8.10 -4.08
C GLY A 168 1.42 -6.65 -3.60
N GLN A 169 0.72 -5.66 -4.14
CA GLN A 169 0.80 -4.27 -3.66
C GLN A 169 -0.12 -4.04 -2.46
N VAL A 170 -1.36 -4.51 -2.53
CA VAL A 170 -2.33 -4.42 -1.44
C VAL A 170 -1.91 -5.33 -0.29
N GLU A 171 -1.46 -6.55 -0.58
CA GLU A 171 -0.91 -7.47 0.42
C GLU A 171 0.29 -6.84 1.15
N ARG A 172 1.17 -6.13 0.41
CA ARG A 172 2.28 -5.40 1.02
C ARG A 172 1.80 -4.23 1.87
N MET A 173 0.76 -3.50 1.45
CA MET A 173 0.15 -2.45 2.24
C MET A 173 -0.52 -3.04 3.48
N ASN A 174 -1.32 -4.10 3.34
CA ASN A 174 -1.93 -4.81 4.46
C ASN A 174 -0.88 -5.35 5.43
N ARG A 175 0.24 -5.88 4.90
CA ARG A 175 1.39 -6.28 5.70
C ARG A 175 2.01 -5.08 6.40
N THR A 176 2.25 -3.97 5.70
CA THR A 176 2.80 -2.74 6.29
C THR A 176 1.89 -2.20 7.39
N ILE A 177 0.58 -2.28 7.20
CA ILE A 177 -0.41 -1.89 8.20
C ILE A 177 -0.42 -2.87 9.38
N LYS A 178 -0.45 -4.19 9.12
CA LYS A 178 -0.54 -5.23 10.16
C LYS A 178 0.77 -5.48 10.90
N GLU A 179 1.89 -5.45 10.17
CA GLU A 179 3.19 -5.83 10.71
C GLU A 179 4.00 -4.64 11.18
N GLY A 180 3.57 -3.37 10.97
CA GLY A 180 4.18 -2.08 11.37
C GLY A 180 5.60 -2.06 11.93
N GLU A 181 6.28 -3.15 11.90
CA GLU A 181 7.29 -3.60 12.80
C GLU A 181 8.56 -4.17 12.23
N ALA A 182 8.54 -4.62 11.02
CA ALA A 182 9.74 -5.31 10.53
C ALA A 182 10.88 -4.32 10.20
N ASP A 183 10.59 -3.03 10.06
CA ASP A 183 11.60 -2.00 9.85
C ASP A 183 11.36 -0.80 10.78
N GLN A 184 11.95 -0.85 11.97
CA GLN A 184 12.33 0.34 12.73
C GLN A 184 13.30 1.20 11.89
N LYS A 185 12.85 1.68 10.75
CA LYS A 185 13.56 2.69 9.99
C LYS A 185 12.94 4.03 10.32
N THR A 186 13.49 4.61 11.36
CA THR A 186 13.39 6.01 11.73
C THR A 186 13.46 6.90 10.50
N ILE A 187 12.32 7.36 10.00
CA ILE A 187 12.29 8.48 9.09
C ILE A 187 12.36 9.74 9.97
N ARG A 188 13.58 10.29 10.15
CA ARG A 188 13.86 11.56 10.83
C ARG A 188 13.16 11.75 12.19
N GLY A 189 13.29 10.77 13.09
CA GLY A 189 12.82 10.93 14.48
C GLY A 189 11.33 10.71 14.70
N ILE A 190 10.57 10.35 13.70
CA ILE A 190 9.17 9.96 13.85
C ILE A 190 9.11 8.44 13.90
N VAL A 191 8.99 7.91 15.11
CA VAL A 191 8.71 6.49 15.35
C VAL A 191 7.24 6.28 15.00
N PHE A 192 6.95 5.52 13.93
CA PHE A 192 5.60 5.09 13.61
C PHE A 192 5.34 3.73 14.25
N PRO A 193 4.66 3.67 15.40
CA PRO A 193 4.28 2.42 16.02
C PRO A 193 2.91 1.98 15.49
N LEU A 194 2.85 1.34 14.34
CA LEU A 194 1.65 0.63 13.92
C LEU A 194 1.93 -0.85 13.83
N ASN A 195 2.19 -1.41 14.98
CA ASN A 195 2.16 -2.82 15.22
C ASN A 195 0.78 -3.22 15.69
N VAL A 196 -0.15 -3.41 14.75
CA VAL A 196 -1.52 -3.87 15.09
C VAL A 196 -1.49 -5.21 15.84
N LYS A 197 -0.42 -5.99 15.71
CA LYS A 197 -0.22 -7.24 16.49
C LYS A 197 0.40 -7.00 17.87
N ARG A 198 1.11 -5.90 18.10
CA ARG A 198 1.75 -5.59 19.40
C ARG A 198 1.04 -4.50 20.19
N PHE A 199 0.33 -3.58 19.50
CA PHE A 199 -0.52 -2.63 20.19
C PHE A 199 -1.90 -3.26 20.34
N HIS A 200 -2.21 -3.75 21.51
CA HIS A 200 -3.58 -3.88 21.96
C HIS A 200 -4.16 -2.46 21.98
N SER A 201 -4.84 -2.08 20.89
CA SER A 201 -5.65 -0.88 20.93
C SER A 201 -6.79 -1.18 21.89
N ASP A 202 -6.85 -0.43 22.97
CA ASP A 202 -7.84 -0.64 24.03
C ASP A 202 -9.26 -0.33 23.53
N SER A 203 -9.38 0.50 22.47
CA SER A 203 -10.68 0.86 21.90
C SER A 203 -10.65 0.97 20.37
N HIS A 204 -11.82 0.79 19.75
CA HIS A 204 -12.03 0.99 18.32
C HIS A 204 -11.68 2.42 17.87
N ASP A 205 -11.97 3.43 18.71
CA ASP A 205 -11.69 4.83 18.38
C ASP A 205 -10.20 5.16 18.44
N GLN A 206 -9.46 4.55 19.35
CA GLN A 206 -8.00 4.67 19.37
C GLN A 206 -7.40 4.08 18.09
N LEU A 207 -7.88 2.91 17.68
CA LEU A 207 -7.44 2.27 16.44
C LEU A 207 -7.76 3.13 15.21
N ARG A 208 -8.97 3.71 15.11
CA ARG A 208 -9.37 4.61 14.02
C ARG A 208 -8.43 5.82 13.91
N ARG A 209 -8.09 6.46 15.04
CA ARG A 209 -7.15 7.59 15.08
C ARG A 209 -5.76 7.18 14.62
N HIS A 210 -5.24 6.07 15.12
CA HIS A 210 -3.93 5.57 14.69
C HIS A 210 -3.87 5.29 13.19
N PHE A 211 -4.94 4.72 12.60
CA PHE A 211 -5.00 4.51 11.15
C PHE A 211 -5.07 5.80 10.37
N ALA A 212 -5.82 6.78 10.83
CA ALA A 212 -5.89 8.10 10.18
C ALA A 212 -4.50 8.77 10.16
N ASP A 213 -3.80 8.78 11.29
CA ASP A 213 -2.44 9.33 11.41
C ASP A 213 -1.44 8.58 10.50
N PHE A 214 -1.52 7.25 10.49
CA PHE A 214 -0.68 6.43 9.62
C PHE A 214 -0.91 6.75 8.15
N LEU A 215 -2.17 6.82 7.70
CA LEU A 215 -2.51 7.11 6.32
C LEU A 215 -2.08 8.52 5.91
N ALA A 216 -2.28 9.50 6.78
CA ALA A 216 -1.79 10.84 6.54
C ALA A 216 -0.27 10.85 6.36
N ALA A 217 0.46 10.21 7.27
CA ALA A 217 1.90 10.08 7.15
C ALA A 217 2.34 9.31 5.90
N TYR A 218 1.64 8.22 5.54
CA TYR A 218 1.94 7.42 4.35
C TYR A 218 1.71 8.22 3.07
N ASN A 219 0.57 8.88 2.94
CA ASN A 219 0.19 9.59 1.72
C ASN A 219 0.94 10.91 1.53
N PHE A 220 1.23 11.63 2.62
CA PHE A 220 1.74 13.00 2.55
C PHE A 220 3.19 13.18 3.00
N ALA A 221 3.75 12.25 3.79
CA ALA A 221 5.11 12.39 4.30
C ALA A 221 6.07 11.30 3.81
N ARG A 222 5.59 10.08 3.56
CA ARG A 222 6.44 8.95 3.20
C ARG A 222 6.90 9.03 1.75
N ARG A 223 8.20 9.22 1.53
CA ARG A 223 8.84 9.22 0.21
C ARG A 223 9.07 7.79 -0.27
N LEU A 224 8.57 7.47 -1.47
CA LEU A 224 8.63 6.13 -2.02
C LEU A 224 9.67 6.03 -3.16
N LYS A 225 10.56 5.04 -3.09
CA LYS A 225 11.53 4.76 -4.14
C LYS A 225 10.85 4.48 -5.50
N THR A 226 9.69 3.80 -5.47
CA THR A 226 8.90 3.49 -6.66
C THR A 226 8.33 4.73 -7.36
N LEU A 227 8.23 5.84 -6.64
CA LEU A 227 7.79 7.14 -7.14
C LEU A 227 8.97 8.12 -7.32
N SER A 228 10.19 7.61 -7.42
CA SER A 228 11.41 8.42 -7.55
C SER A 228 11.63 9.39 -6.38
N GLY A 229 11.25 9.00 -5.18
CA GLY A 229 11.40 9.80 -3.97
C GLY A 229 10.26 10.78 -3.70
N LEU A 230 9.20 10.75 -4.48
CA LEU A 230 7.98 11.51 -4.20
C LEU A 230 7.09 10.77 -3.19
N THR A 231 6.27 11.52 -2.47
CA THR A 231 5.15 10.96 -1.72
C THR A 231 4.02 10.59 -2.68
N PRO A 232 3.05 9.73 -2.28
CA PRO A 232 1.86 9.47 -3.09
C PRO A 232 1.13 10.74 -3.54
N TYR A 233 0.97 11.70 -2.63
CA TYR A 233 0.30 12.97 -2.94
C TYR A 233 1.12 13.86 -3.89
N GLU A 234 2.42 14.03 -3.66
CA GLU A 234 3.30 14.77 -4.59
C GLU A 234 3.26 14.16 -6.00
N TYR A 235 3.16 12.82 -6.08
CA TYR A 235 3.03 12.14 -7.36
C TYR A 235 1.68 12.43 -8.03
N ILE A 236 0.57 12.48 -7.28
CA ILE A 236 -0.75 12.88 -7.79
C ILE A 236 -0.68 14.28 -8.39
N CYS A 237 -0.11 15.25 -7.66
CA CYS A 237 0.08 16.62 -8.16
C CYS A 237 0.95 16.67 -9.44
N LYS A 238 2.01 15.86 -9.50
CA LYS A 238 2.84 15.74 -10.69
C LYS A 238 2.06 15.21 -11.89
N VAL A 239 1.22 14.18 -11.70
CA VAL A 239 0.39 13.63 -12.78
C VAL A 239 -0.64 14.66 -13.23
N TRP A 240 -1.22 15.44 -12.30
CA TRP A 240 -2.16 16.51 -12.67
C TRP A 240 -1.55 17.55 -13.60
N THR A 241 -0.28 17.93 -13.41
CA THR A 241 0.38 18.89 -14.31
C THR A 241 0.60 18.35 -15.72
N SER A 242 0.69 17.04 -15.90
CA SER A 242 0.92 16.40 -17.21
C SER A 242 -0.35 15.85 -17.86
N GLU A 243 -1.34 15.43 -17.07
CA GLU A 243 -2.57 14.78 -17.55
C GLU A 243 -3.82 15.34 -16.80
N PRO A 244 -4.12 16.66 -16.89
CA PRO A 244 -5.21 17.29 -16.12
C PRO A 244 -6.59 16.71 -16.46
N ASP A 245 -6.81 16.23 -17.68
CA ASP A 245 -8.09 15.66 -18.15
C ASP A 245 -8.54 14.41 -17.39
N ARG A 246 -7.62 13.75 -16.66
CA ARG A 246 -7.94 12.61 -15.80
C ARG A 246 -8.53 13.01 -14.46
N PHE A 247 -8.45 14.28 -14.12
CA PHE A 247 -8.87 14.79 -12.82
C PHE A 247 -10.27 15.37 -12.88
N ILE A 248 -10.96 15.26 -11.75
CA ILE A 248 -12.29 15.85 -11.54
C ILE A 248 -12.13 17.24 -10.93
N VAL A 249 -11.15 17.36 -10.02
CA VAL A 249 -10.82 18.61 -9.33
C VAL A 249 -9.30 18.78 -9.25
N ASN A 250 -8.86 20.03 -9.10
CA ASN A 250 -7.45 20.31 -8.87
C ASN A 250 -6.99 19.72 -7.52
N PRO A 251 -6.00 18.82 -7.49
CA PRO A 251 -5.54 18.18 -6.25
C PRO A 251 -4.95 19.17 -5.24
N THR A 252 -4.50 20.37 -5.66
CA THR A 252 -3.99 21.38 -4.74
C THR A 252 -5.10 22.04 -3.92
N HIS A 253 -6.35 21.98 -4.39
CA HIS A 253 -7.54 22.49 -3.70
C HIS A 253 -8.31 21.38 -2.95
N HIS A 254 -7.97 20.13 -3.19
CA HIS A 254 -8.61 18.96 -2.59
C HIS A 254 -7.56 17.96 -2.13
N MET A 255 -7.30 17.96 -0.83
CA MET A 255 -6.39 16.96 -0.25
C MET A 255 -7.13 15.62 -0.06
N PRO A 256 -6.74 14.57 -0.81
CA PRO A 256 -7.45 13.30 -0.76
C PRO A 256 -7.43 12.69 0.64
N GLY A 257 -8.59 12.24 1.12
CA GLY A 257 -8.69 11.45 2.35
C GLY A 257 -8.59 12.24 3.67
N LEU A 258 -8.58 13.59 3.64
CA LEU A 258 -8.61 14.40 4.86
C LEU A 258 -10.04 14.72 5.36
N ASN A 259 -11.06 14.44 4.57
CA ASN A 259 -12.44 14.75 4.89
C ASN A 259 -13.25 13.50 5.30
N CYS A 260 -12.59 12.46 5.83
CA CYS A 260 -13.24 11.23 6.29
C CYS A 260 -13.29 11.16 7.79
#